data_2ee51f2ada6b85352c4f4e5c335e0b65
#
_entry.id   2ee51f2ada6b85352c4f4e5c335e0b65
#
_cell.length_a   1.000
_cell.length_b   1.000
_cell.length_c   1.000
_cell.angle_alpha   90.00
_cell.angle_beta   90.00
_cell.angle_gamma   90.00
#
_symmetry.space_group_name_H-M   'P 1'
#
loop_
_entity.id
_entity.type
_entity.pdbx_description
1 polymer ?
#
loop_
_entity_poly.entity_id
_entity_poly.type
_entity_poly.pdbx_seq_one_letter_code
_entity_poly.pdbx_strand_id
1 'polypeptide(L)'
;MRPFYARELAQYPTGSRRMRYLLMAVMASLIVNFEGQISPVVPLLLDDLGMSLKTYGLIGAVAVVVGGISAAIGGRLADRHGRVLLLIPALVLAALCNYATVLVQTPTQFLVVRCLLLFVEGAAITTTAGLVRDFSPRLGRATAFGFWTWGPIGANFLAAGIAGVALPISGTWQSLVIIMGTVALVSCIVIMFFIADLSPQLRARVITSESDMAAADGDGAVDLRAARGLTAYRVFWAHLAGITLWLVWYWTMQIFGPTLLVQTFGLTASRAASVMAVNWAFTLLTLIVAGRLSDRLQARKPVILVGAIGGIVGMVLLVMLADSGRASVAQLIGVNALLGVAIAATYAPWMALFSEDMEDLRPDLQATAWGAFGLSVRLMIVVVLVGSPVVAAGGTGWSRWLLIATLCNVLFLPALFMFGGGWRRVSPATAKQAVAKQAGRTARGGGTGG
;
A
#
# COMPACT_ATOMS: atom_id res chain seq x y z
N MET A 1 -10.64 9.51 -33.08
CA MET A 1 -11.68 9.90 -32.10
C MET A 1 -11.32 9.32 -30.74
N ARG A 2 -11.37 10.11 -29.67
CA ARG A 2 -11.20 9.56 -28.32
C ARG A 2 -12.49 8.87 -27.88
N PRO A 3 -12.41 7.73 -27.14
CA PRO A 3 -13.59 7.05 -26.64
C PRO A 3 -14.36 7.94 -25.64
N PHE A 4 -15.66 7.74 -25.53
CA PHE A 4 -16.58 8.56 -24.72
C PHE A 4 -16.21 8.65 -23.24
N TYR A 5 -15.51 7.67 -22.72
CA TYR A 5 -15.05 7.62 -21.32
C TYR A 5 -13.77 8.45 -21.07
N ALA A 6 -12.98 8.76 -22.11
CA ALA A 6 -11.75 9.54 -22.00
C ALA A 6 -12.03 11.04 -22.03
N ARG A 7 -12.79 11.52 -21.04
CA ARG A 7 -13.14 12.93 -20.90
C ARG A 7 -11.98 13.73 -20.35
N GLU A 8 -11.75 14.93 -20.91
CA GLU A 8 -10.72 15.85 -20.47
C GLU A 8 -11.31 17.11 -19.87
N LEU A 9 -10.71 17.56 -18.77
CA LEU A 9 -11.06 18.80 -18.11
C LEU A 9 -10.15 19.93 -18.61
N ALA A 10 -10.77 21.00 -19.10
CA ALA A 10 -10.06 22.22 -19.49
C ALA A 10 -9.80 23.17 -18.29
N GLN A 11 -10.54 22.99 -17.19
CA GLN A 11 -10.42 23.79 -15.97
C GLN A 11 -10.23 22.87 -14.75
N TYR A 12 -9.42 23.32 -13.80
CA TYR A 12 -9.16 22.55 -12.58
C TYR A 12 -10.42 22.46 -11.72
N PRO A 13 -10.86 21.24 -11.33
CA PRO A 13 -12.07 21.07 -10.54
C PRO A 13 -11.85 21.53 -9.10
N THR A 14 -12.88 22.13 -8.50
CA THR A 14 -12.88 22.59 -7.12
C THR A 14 -14.00 21.94 -6.30
N GLY A 15 -13.91 22.00 -4.98
CA GLY A 15 -14.98 21.56 -4.06
C GLY A 15 -15.42 20.10 -4.29
N SER A 16 -16.74 19.87 -4.36
CA SER A 16 -17.35 18.56 -4.50
C SER A 16 -16.99 17.83 -5.81
N ARG A 17 -16.76 18.59 -6.89
CA ARG A 17 -16.31 18.00 -8.16
C ARG A 17 -14.95 17.36 -8.05
N ARG A 18 -13.99 18.03 -7.38
CA ARG A 18 -12.66 17.48 -7.13
C ARG A 18 -12.73 16.24 -6.24
N MET A 19 -13.51 16.30 -5.15
CA MET A 19 -13.70 15.16 -4.25
C MET A 19 -14.28 13.94 -4.98
N ARG A 20 -15.20 14.15 -5.92
CA ARG A 20 -15.75 13.06 -6.74
C ARG A 20 -14.67 12.38 -7.59
N TYR A 21 -13.79 13.13 -8.26
CA TYR A 21 -12.70 12.54 -9.05
C TYR A 21 -11.69 11.80 -8.17
N LEU A 22 -11.39 12.35 -7.00
CA LEU A 22 -10.54 11.67 -6.02
C LEU A 22 -11.17 10.36 -5.54
N LEU A 23 -12.47 10.37 -5.25
CA LEU A 23 -13.21 9.16 -4.86
C LEU A 23 -13.20 8.11 -5.97
N MET A 24 -13.37 8.51 -7.23
CA MET A 24 -13.26 7.58 -8.36
C MET A 24 -11.85 6.97 -8.48
N ALA A 25 -10.80 7.74 -8.21
CA ALA A 25 -9.43 7.23 -8.18
C ALA A 25 -9.21 6.21 -7.03
N VAL A 26 -9.83 6.45 -5.85
CA VAL A 26 -9.80 5.50 -4.72
C VAL A 26 -10.58 4.22 -5.05
N MET A 27 -11.77 4.34 -5.65
CA MET A 27 -12.52 3.17 -6.13
C MET A 27 -11.75 2.37 -7.17
N ALA A 28 -11.07 3.03 -8.11
CA ALA A 28 -10.20 2.37 -9.07
C ALA A 28 -9.02 1.66 -8.37
N SER A 29 -8.43 2.29 -7.35
CA SER A 29 -7.37 1.68 -6.52
C SER A 29 -7.86 0.42 -5.79
N LEU A 30 -9.13 0.36 -5.38
CA LEU A 30 -9.72 -0.84 -4.80
C LEU A 30 -9.73 -1.99 -5.82
N ILE A 31 -10.13 -1.73 -7.07
CA ILE A 31 -10.22 -2.76 -8.11
C ILE A 31 -8.85 -3.28 -8.54
N VAL A 32 -7.85 -2.41 -8.70
CA VAL A 32 -6.49 -2.79 -9.10
C VAL A 32 -5.67 -3.53 -8.03
N ASN A 33 -6.27 -3.86 -6.91
CA ASN A 33 -5.68 -4.67 -5.86
C ASN A 33 -6.45 -5.99 -5.65
N PHE A 34 -7.10 -6.50 -6.70
CA PHE A 34 -7.85 -7.75 -6.64
C PHE A 34 -6.99 -8.98 -6.39
N GLU A 35 -5.68 -8.89 -6.62
CA GLU A 35 -4.77 -9.98 -6.28
C GLU A 35 -4.93 -10.45 -4.82
N GLY A 36 -4.95 -9.49 -3.88
CA GLY A 36 -5.11 -9.79 -2.44
C GLY A 36 -6.46 -10.39 -2.08
N GLN A 37 -7.48 -10.20 -2.91
CA GLN A 37 -8.85 -10.60 -2.62
C GLN A 37 -9.09 -12.11 -2.71
N ILE A 38 -8.23 -12.86 -3.36
CA ILE A 38 -8.30 -14.34 -3.38
C ILE A 38 -7.83 -14.96 -2.05
N SER A 39 -7.09 -14.21 -1.23
CA SER A 39 -6.50 -14.69 0.03
C SER A 39 -7.47 -15.45 0.95
N PRO A 40 -8.73 -15.00 1.16
CA PRO A 40 -9.68 -15.71 2.00
C PRO A 40 -10.05 -17.12 1.53
N VAL A 41 -9.93 -17.39 0.24
CA VAL A 41 -10.32 -18.66 -0.36
C VAL A 41 -9.14 -19.52 -0.82
N VAL A 42 -7.92 -19.08 -0.57
CA VAL A 42 -6.70 -19.84 -0.93
C VAL A 42 -6.73 -21.29 -0.40
N PRO A 43 -7.13 -21.58 0.86
CA PRO A 43 -7.20 -22.95 1.32
C PRO A 43 -8.07 -23.85 0.42
N LEU A 44 -9.27 -23.37 0.05
CA LEU A 44 -10.20 -24.11 -0.80
C LEU A 44 -9.68 -24.23 -2.25
N LEU A 45 -9.01 -23.20 -2.74
CA LEU A 45 -8.37 -23.20 -4.07
C LEU A 45 -7.23 -24.22 -4.15
N LEU A 46 -6.43 -24.34 -3.10
CA LEU A 46 -5.34 -25.32 -3.05
C LEU A 46 -5.87 -26.75 -3.14
N ASP A 47 -6.94 -27.05 -2.40
CA ASP A 47 -7.59 -28.35 -2.38
C ASP A 47 -8.22 -28.68 -3.74
N ASP A 48 -8.95 -27.73 -4.33
CA ASP A 48 -9.67 -27.90 -5.60
C ASP A 48 -8.72 -28.12 -6.80
N LEU A 49 -7.62 -27.35 -6.84
CA LEU A 49 -6.60 -27.48 -7.90
C LEU A 49 -5.52 -28.53 -7.62
N GLY A 50 -5.58 -29.24 -6.48
CA GLY A 50 -4.55 -30.19 -6.07
C GLY A 50 -3.16 -29.56 -5.95
N MET A 51 -3.10 -28.29 -5.54
CA MET A 51 -1.91 -27.46 -5.60
C MET A 51 -1.29 -27.27 -4.21
N SER A 52 0.03 -27.42 -4.12
CA SER A 52 0.74 -27.15 -2.87
C SER A 52 0.83 -25.65 -2.58
N LEU A 53 0.94 -25.28 -1.30
CA LEU A 53 1.16 -23.89 -0.89
C LEU A 53 2.45 -23.32 -1.49
N LYS A 54 3.49 -24.15 -1.70
CA LYS A 54 4.73 -23.76 -2.38
C LYS A 54 4.47 -23.40 -3.85
N THR A 55 3.68 -24.19 -4.55
CA THR A 55 3.30 -23.94 -5.95
C THR A 55 2.51 -22.63 -6.06
N TYR A 56 1.56 -22.41 -5.16
CA TYR A 56 0.81 -21.14 -5.09
C TYR A 56 1.75 -19.94 -4.87
N GLY A 57 2.69 -20.05 -3.93
CA GLY A 57 3.67 -18.99 -3.68
C GLY A 57 4.56 -18.70 -4.88
N LEU A 58 5.03 -19.73 -5.59
CA LEU A 58 5.82 -19.57 -6.82
C LEU A 58 5.01 -18.89 -7.94
N ILE A 59 3.76 -19.31 -8.14
CA ILE A 59 2.85 -18.67 -9.10
C ILE A 59 2.67 -17.18 -8.77
N GLY A 60 2.40 -16.86 -7.50
CA GLY A 60 2.29 -15.48 -7.04
C GLY A 60 3.58 -14.69 -7.26
N ALA A 61 4.75 -15.26 -6.97
CA ALA A 61 6.04 -14.60 -7.17
C ALA A 61 6.28 -14.25 -8.65
N VAL A 62 6.03 -15.18 -9.58
CA VAL A 62 6.14 -14.93 -11.02
C VAL A 62 5.17 -13.82 -11.44
N ALA A 63 3.92 -13.89 -10.99
CA ALA A 63 2.90 -12.91 -11.33
C ALA A 63 3.25 -11.50 -10.81
N VAL A 64 3.80 -11.37 -9.58
CA VAL A 64 4.27 -10.08 -9.02
C VAL A 64 5.40 -9.47 -9.84
N VAL A 65 6.33 -10.29 -10.35
CA VAL A 65 7.40 -9.81 -11.25
C VAL A 65 6.80 -9.28 -12.56
N VAL A 66 5.86 -10.02 -13.17
CA VAL A 66 5.14 -9.60 -14.38
C VAL A 66 4.40 -8.28 -14.15
N GLY A 67 3.69 -8.14 -13.02
CA GLY A 67 3.02 -6.90 -12.62
C GLY A 67 3.98 -5.74 -12.41
N GLY A 68 5.18 -6.01 -11.86
CA GLY A 68 6.23 -5.00 -11.70
C GLY A 68 6.73 -4.44 -13.03
N ILE A 69 6.98 -5.29 -14.00
CA ILE A 69 7.38 -4.91 -15.37
C ILE A 69 6.26 -4.08 -16.03
N SER A 70 5.02 -4.55 -15.92
CA SER A 70 3.86 -3.86 -16.46
C SER A 70 3.65 -2.47 -15.83
N ALA A 71 3.86 -2.33 -14.53
CA ALA A 71 3.77 -1.04 -13.84
C ALA A 71 4.76 -0.01 -14.40
N ALA A 72 5.98 -0.43 -14.70
CA ALA A 72 7.01 0.44 -15.28
C ALA A 72 6.65 0.91 -16.70
N ILE A 73 6.04 0.03 -17.49
CA ILE A 73 5.57 0.34 -18.86
C ILE A 73 4.30 1.19 -18.80
N GLY A 74 3.33 0.78 -17.98
CA GLY A 74 2.03 1.42 -17.83
C GLY A 74 2.11 2.87 -17.38
N GLY A 75 3.03 3.19 -16.45
CA GLY A 75 3.26 4.57 -16.02
C GLY A 75 3.67 5.48 -17.17
N ARG A 76 4.64 5.07 -17.98
CA ARG A 76 5.09 5.83 -19.15
C ARG A 76 3.99 5.99 -20.21
N LEU A 77 3.20 4.93 -20.42
CA LEU A 77 2.12 4.94 -21.39
C LEU A 77 0.98 5.87 -20.94
N ALA A 78 0.65 5.86 -19.65
CA ALA A 78 -0.35 6.73 -19.04
C ALA A 78 0.02 8.22 -19.12
N ASP A 79 1.30 8.54 -18.92
CA ASP A 79 1.77 9.94 -19.01
C ASP A 79 1.72 10.46 -20.45
N ARG A 80 1.92 9.59 -21.45
CA ARG A 80 1.89 9.97 -22.88
C ARG A 80 0.47 10.07 -23.48
N HIS A 81 -0.41 9.12 -23.13
CA HIS A 81 -1.71 8.98 -23.81
C HIS A 81 -2.90 9.45 -22.97
N GLY A 82 -2.68 9.68 -21.68
CA GLY A 82 -3.72 10.01 -20.71
C GLY A 82 -4.02 8.83 -19.78
N ARG A 83 -4.31 9.16 -18.52
CA ARG A 83 -4.45 8.15 -17.46
C ARG A 83 -5.76 7.40 -17.55
N VAL A 84 -6.86 8.13 -17.78
CA VAL A 84 -8.20 7.53 -17.86
C VAL A 84 -8.33 6.62 -19.09
N LEU A 85 -7.67 6.98 -20.19
CA LEU A 85 -7.66 6.16 -21.41
C LEU A 85 -7.07 4.77 -21.18
N LEU A 86 -6.05 4.65 -20.33
CA LEU A 86 -5.43 3.38 -19.96
C LEU A 86 -6.18 2.66 -18.84
N LEU A 87 -6.66 3.44 -17.85
CA LEU A 87 -7.27 2.91 -16.65
C LEU A 87 -8.55 2.11 -16.94
N ILE A 88 -9.48 2.67 -17.71
CA ILE A 88 -10.78 2.03 -17.93
C ILE A 88 -10.65 0.65 -18.62
N PRO A 89 -9.93 0.49 -19.75
CA PRO A 89 -9.70 -0.82 -20.32
C PRO A 89 -9.01 -1.80 -19.34
N ALA A 90 -8.06 -1.31 -18.58
CA ALA A 90 -7.37 -2.14 -17.57
C ALA A 90 -8.32 -2.63 -16.47
N LEU A 91 -9.23 -1.77 -15.96
CA LEU A 91 -10.23 -2.19 -14.98
C LEU A 91 -11.21 -3.23 -15.53
N VAL A 92 -11.65 -3.07 -16.79
CA VAL A 92 -12.49 -4.06 -17.46
C VAL A 92 -11.76 -5.39 -17.63
N LEU A 93 -10.50 -5.35 -18.11
CA LEU A 93 -9.69 -6.56 -18.25
C LEU A 93 -9.41 -7.24 -16.91
N ALA A 94 -9.15 -6.49 -15.85
CA ALA A 94 -8.98 -7.03 -14.49
C ALA A 94 -10.26 -7.76 -14.02
N ALA A 95 -11.44 -7.17 -14.23
CA ALA A 95 -12.72 -7.83 -13.93
C ALA A 95 -12.92 -9.11 -14.75
N LEU A 96 -12.59 -9.09 -16.04
CA LEU A 96 -12.65 -10.28 -16.91
C LEU A 96 -11.66 -11.37 -16.47
N CYS A 97 -10.44 -10.99 -16.05
CA CYS A 97 -9.47 -11.95 -15.50
C CYS A 97 -9.97 -12.60 -14.20
N ASN A 98 -10.73 -11.86 -13.37
CA ASN A 98 -11.38 -12.47 -12.20
C ASN A 98 -12.40 -13.56 -12.63
N TYR A 99 -13.25 -13.27 -13.60
CA TYR A 99 -14.16 -14.31 -14.12
C TYR A 99 -13.40 -15.47 -14.77
N ALA A 100 -12.30 -15.19 -15.50
CA ALA A 100 -11.45 -16.25 -16.06
C ALA A 100 -10.83 -17.13 -14.97
N THR A 101 -10.54 -16.58 -13.78
CA THR A 101 -10.04 -17.35 -12.64
C THR A 101 -11.02 -18.44 -12.20
N VAL A 102 -12.34 -18.24 -12.36
CA VAL A 102 -13.37 -19.23 -12.01
C VAL A 102 -13.31 -20.49 -12.90
N LEU A 103 -12.82 -20.33 -14.12
CA LEU A 103 -12.75 -21.40 -15.13
C LEU A 103 -11.45 -22.24 -15.03
N VAL A 104 -10.56 -21.88 -14.12
CA VAL A 104 -9.26 -22.55 -13.96
C VAL A 104 -9.46 -23.93 -13.33
N GLN A 105 -8.83 -24.96 -13.93
CA GLN A 105 -8.87 -26.34 -13.48
C GLN A 105 -7.48 -26.92 -13.16
N THR A 106 -6.42 -26.20 -13.52
CA THR A 106 -5.04 -26.67 -13.32
C THR A 106 -4.15 -25.53 -12.79
N PRO A 107 -3.06 -25.87 -12.05
CA PRO A 107 -2.09 -24.86 -11.58
C PRO A 107 -1.48 -24.04 -12.72
N THR A 108 -1.28 -24.63 -13.91
CA THR A 108 -0.74 -23.93 -15.08
C THR A 108 -1.72 -22.88 -15.63
N GLN A 109 -3.00 -23.22 -15.72
CA GLN A 109 -4.03 -22.24 -16.10
C GLN A 109 -4.12 -21.12 -15.09
N PHE A 110 -4.03 -21.47 -13.79
CA PHE A 110 -4.00 -20.47 -12.72
C PHE A 110 -2.80 -19.53 -12.85
N LEU A 111 -1.60 -20.04 -13.14
CA LEU A 111 -0.42 -19.22 -13.40
C LEU A 111 -0.66 -18.22 -14.53
N VAL A 112 -1.20 -18.67 -15.65
CA VAL A 112 -1.44 -17.81 -16.82
C VAL A 112 -2.43 -16.69 -16.48
N VAL A 113 -3.57 -17.05 -15.87
CA VAL A 113 -4.59 -16.06 -15.50
C VAL A 113 -4.06 -15.08 -14.45
N ARG A 114 -3.27 -15.54 -13.47
CA ARG A 114 -2.64 -14.68 -12.46
C ARG A 114 -1.61 -13.73 -13.07
N CYS A 115 -0.78 -14.21 -13.97
CA CYS A 115 0.17 -13.35 -14.68
C CYS A 115 -0.55 -12.28 -15.51
N LEU A 116 -1.63 -12.64 -16.20
CA LEU A 116 -2.42 -11.70 -16.98
C LEU A 116 -3.10 -10.66 -16.08
N LEU A 117 -3.71 -11.09 -14.96
CA LEU A 117 -4.33 -10.20 -13.98
C LEU A 117 -3.32 -9.19 -13.44
N LEU A 118 -2.16 -9.66 -12.94
CA LEU A 118 -1.14 -8.77 -12.38
C LEU A 118 -0.47 -7.89 -13.43
N PHE A 119 -0.37 -8.34 -14.67
CA PHE A 119 0.07 -7.49 -15.77
C PHE A 119 -0.89 -6.31 -15.96
N VAL A 120 -2.18 -6.55 -15.96
CA VAL A 120 -3.19 -5.50 -16.11
C VAL A 120 -3.23 -4.58 -14.88
N GLU A 121 -3.22 -5.15 -13.68
CA GLU A 121 -3.23 -4.39 -12.42
C GLU A 121 -1.97 -3.54 -12.27
N GLY A 122 -0.80 -4.07 -12.64
CA GLY A 122 0.47 -3.34 -12.60
C GLY A 122 0.44 -2.06 -13.43
N ALA A 123 -0.10 -2.12 -14.65
CA ALA A 123 -0.29 -0.93 -15.48
C ALA A 123 -1.32 0.04 -14.88
N ALA A 124 -2.40 -0.49 -14.30
CA ALA A 124 -3.48 0.32 -13.78
C ALA A 124 -3.11 1.04 -12.46
N ILE A 125 -2.36 0.41 -11.55
CA ILE A 125 -2.03 0.99 -10.24
C ILE A 125 -1.25 2.31 -10.37
N THR A 126 -0.36 2.41 -11.33
CA THR A 126 0.40 3.62 -11.61
C THR A 126 -0.48 4.76 -12.10
N THR A 127 -1.54 4.44 -12.84
CA THR A 127 -2.53 5.43 -13.31
C THR A 127 -3.37 5.98 -12.17
N THR A 128 -3.79 5.14 -11.21
CA THR A 128 -4.59 5.58 -10.05
C THR A 128 -3.82 6.53 -9.14
N ALA A 129 -2.56 6.21 -8.82
CA ALA A 129 -1.68 7.09 -8.05
C ALA A 129 -1.46 8.43 -8.76
N GLY A 130 -1.29 8.40 -10.07
CA GLY A 130 -1.19 9.59 -10.90
C GLY A 130 -2.46 10.45 -10.88
N LEU A 131 -3.65 9.85 -10.94
CA LEU A 131 -4.93 10.58 -10.83
C LEU A 131 -5.09 11.24 -9.46
N VAL A 132 -4.72 10.56 -8.39
CA VAL A 132 -4.73 11.14 -7.04
C VAL A 132 -3.84 12.38 -6.98
N ARG A 133 -2.65 12.32 -7.56
CA ARG A 133 -1.75 13.47 -7.65
C ARG A 133 -2.36 14.62 -8.44
N ASP A 134 -2.99 14.34 -9.59
CA ASP A 134 -3.60 15.36 -10.45
C ASP A 134 -4.77 16.11 -9.77
N PHE A 135 -5.53 15.42 -8.92
CA PHE A 135 -6.67 16.00 -8.21
C PHE A 135 -6.38 16.43 -6.77
N SER A 136 -5.11 16.41 -6.35
CA SER A 136 -4.70 16.83 -5.01
C SER A 136 -3.78 18.03 -5.08
N PRO A 137 -4.14 19.19 -4.50
CA PRO A 137 -3.21 20.30 -4.34
C PRO A 137 -2.07 19.86 -3.43
N ARG A 138 -0.90 20.50 -3.55
CA ARG A 138 0.29 20.22 -2.77
C ARG A 138 0.00 20.22 -1.26
N LEU A 139 -0.75 21.24 -0.81
CA LEU A 139 -1.33 21.28 0.54
C LEU A 139 -2.51 20.29 0.63
N GLY A 140 -2.33 19.18 1.35
CA GLY A 140 -3.34 18.12 1.51
C GLY A 140 -3.11 16.87 0.65
N ARG A 141 -2.02 16.80 -0.11
CA ARG A 141 -1.65 15.64 -0.92
C ARG A 141 -1.42 14.39 -0.05
N ALA A 142 -0.84 14.54 1.13
CA ALA A 142 -0.67 13.45 2.09
C ALA A 142 -2.02 12.84 2.50
N THR A 143 -3.03 13.69 2.79
CA THR A 143 -4.40 13.23 3.08
C THR A 143 -5.01 12.49 1.89
N ALA A 144 -4.78 12.96 0.66
CA ALA A 144 -5.32 12.33 -0.55
C ALA A 144 -4.68 10.97 -0.83
N PHE A 145 -3.38 10.82 -0.62
CA PHE A 145 -2.69 9.53 -0.68
C PHE A 145 -3.09 8.60 0.48
N GLY A 146 -3.36 9.15 1.68
CA GLY A 146 -3.99 8.43 2.77
C GLY A 146 -5.35 7.85 2.36
N PHE A 147 -6.18 8.62 1.67
CA PHE A 147 -7.42 8.13 1.07
C PHE A 147 -7.19 7.08 -0.02
N TRP A 148 -6.17 7.22 -0.83
CA TRP A 148 -5.84 6.24 -1.86
C TRP A 148 -5.48 4.86 -1.25
N THR A 149 -4.79 4.82 -0.11
CA THR A 149 -4.49 3.56 0.60
C THR A 149 -5.73 2.84 1.15
N TRP A 150 -6.87 3.55 1.25
CA TRP A 150 -8.15 2.92 1.57
C TRP A 150 -8.61 1.95 0.49
N GLY A 151 -8.19 2.15 -0.78
CA GLY A 151 -8.52 1.24 -1.87
C GLY A 151 -8.06 -0.19 -1.59
N PRO A 152 -6.75 -0.46 -1.49
CA PRO A 152 -6.23 -1.81 -1.23
C PRO A 152 -6.74 -2.43 0.07
N ILE A 153 -6.76 -1.66 1.17
CA ILE A 153 -7.21 -2.16 2.48
C ILE A 153 -8.71 -2.42 2.48
N GLY A 154 -9.50 -1.54 1.85
CA GLY A 154 -10.94 -1.73 1.66
C GLY A 154 -11.26 -2.95 0.80
N ALA A 155 -10.45 -3.23 -0.23
CA ALA A 155 -10.56 -4.43 -1.05
C ALA A 155 -10.41 -5.71 -0.20
N ASN A 156 -9.38 -5.75 0.65
CA ASN A 156 -9.15 -6.88 1.55
C ASN A 156 -10.27 -7.04 2.58
N PHE A 157 -10.76 -5.92 3.14
CA PHE A 157 -11.90 -5.93 4.06
C PHE A 157 -13.16 -6.49 3.40
N LEU A 158 -13.49 -6.02 2.20
CA LEU A 158 -14.66 -6.49 1.44
C LEU A 158 -14.51 -7.97 1.09
N ALA A 159 -13.37 -8.40 0.58
CA ALA A 159 -13.14 -9.79 0.23
C ALA A 159 -13.25 -10.72 1.45
N ALA A 160 -12.63 -10.35 2.57
CA ALA A 160 -12.69 -11.14 3.80
C ALA A 160 -14.11 -11.16 4.39
N GLY A 161 -14.82 -10.02 4.41
CA GLY A 161 -16.21 -9.92 4.88
C GLY A 161 -17.16 -10.73 4.00
N ILE A 162 -17.05 -10.60 2.68
CA ILE A 162 -17.88 -11.37 1.72
C ILE A 162 -17.60 -12.86 1.85
N ALA A 163 -16.34 -13.28 1.94
CA ALA A 163 -15.98 -14.68 2.14
C ALA A 163 -16.54 -15.25 3.44
N GLY A 164 -16.51 -14.48 4.53
CA GLY A 164 -17.10 -14.87 5.81
C GLY A 164 -18.58 -15.19 5.73
N VAL A 165 -19.33 -14.47 4.88
CA VAL A 165 -20.78 -14.64 4.71
C VAL A 165 -21.12 -15.60 3.56
N ALA A 166 -20.42 -15.50 2.43
CA ALA A 166 -20.76 -16.25 1.22
C ALA A 166 -20.33 -17.73 1.28
N LEU A 167 -19.17 -18.03 1.86
CA LEU A 167 -18.64 -19.40 1.90
C LEU A 167 -19.54 -20.39 2.67
N PRO A 168 -20.18 -20.04 3.82
CA PRO A 168 -21.12 -20.94 4.47
C PRO A 168 -22.34 -21.30 3.63
N ILE A 169 -22.71 -20.42 2.68
CA ILE A 169 -23.90 -20.57 1.83
C ILE A 169 -23.54 -21.34 0.55
N SER A 170 -22.45 -20.96 -0.11
CA SER A 170 -22.09 -21.49 -1.43
C SER A 170 -21.18 -22.72 -1.36
N GLY A 171 -20.36 -22.84 -0.31
CA GLY A 171 -19.38 -23.92 -0.15
C GLY A 171 -18.20 -23.88 -1.11
N THR A 172 -18.18 -22.94 -2.08
CA THR A 172 -17.19 -22.91 -3.16
C THR A 172 -16.38 -21.62 -3.18
N TRP A 173 -15.09 -21.72 -3.50
CA TRP A 173 -14.20 -20.55 -3.60
C TRP A 173 -14.57 -19.66 -4.79
N GLN A 174 -15.15 -20.24 -5.84
CA GLN A 174 -15.59 -19.55 -7.05
C GLN A 174 -16.62 -18.45 -6.73
N SER A 175 -17.46 -18.67 -5.73
CA SER A 175 -18.51 -17.71 -5.33
C SER A 175 -17.91 -16.35 -4.93
N LEU A 176 -16.82 -16.33 -4.16
CA LEU A 176 -16.15 -15.09 -3.79
C LEU A 176 -15.61 -14.37 -5.03
N VAL A 177 -14.95 -15.11 -5.91
CA VAL A 177 -14.33 -14.55 -7.12
C VAL A 177 -15.39 -13.95 -8.06
N ILE A 178 -16.54 -14.62 -8.21
CA ILE A 178 -17.68 -14.11 -9.01
C ILE A 178 -18.24 -12.82 -8.37
N ILE A 179 -18.49 -12.82 -7.06
CA ILE A 179 -19.03 -11.64 -6.36
C ILE A 179 -18.06 -10.46 -6.50
N MET A 180 -16.77 -10.69 -6.24
CA MET A 180 -15.77 -9.64 -6.35
C MET A 180 -15.58 -9.16 -7.80
N GLY A 181 -15.60 -10.06 -8.77
CA GLY A 181 -15.59 -9.71 -10.20
C GLY A 181 -16.80 -8.85 -10.59
N THR A 182 -17.98 -9.15 -10.03
CA THR A 182 -19.19 -8.34 -10.24
C THR A 182 -19.07 -6.96 -9.59
N VAL A 183 -18.57 -6.88 -8.36
CA VAL A 183 -18.26 -5.60 -7.67
C VAL A 183 -17.27 -4.77 -8.51
N ALA A 184 -16.25 -5.41 -9.07
CA ALA A 184 -15.29 -4.74 -9.97
C ALA A 184 -15.95 -4.18 -11.21
N LEU A 185 -16.77 -4.98 -11.87
CA LEU A 185 -17.44 -4.58 -13.13
C LEU A 185 -18.41 -3.42 -12.90
N VAL A 186 -19.24 -3.51 -11.84
CA VAL A 186 -20.17 -2.43 -11.46
C VAL A 186 -19.40 -1.16 -11.09
N SER A 187 -18.34 -1.29 -10.29
CA SER A 187 -17.48 -0.15 -9.95
C SER A 187 -16.80 0.45 -11.17
N CYS A 188 -16.34 -0.38 -12.12
CA CYS A 188 -15.77 0.08 -13.38
C CYS A 188 -16.77 0.91 -14.20
N ILE A 189 -18.04 0.46 -14.28
CA ILE A 189 -19.13 1.20 -14.96
C ILE A 189 -19.31 2.57 -14.29
N VAL A 190 -19.39 2.62 -12.96
CA VAL A 190 -19.53 3.87 -12.21
C VAL A 190 -18.33 4.79 -12.48
N ILE A 191 -17.10 4.27 -12.36
CA ILE A 191 -15.89 5.02 -12.62
C ILE A 191 -15.90 5.58 -14.04
N MET A 192 -16.25 4.79 -15.04
CA MET A 192 -16.30 5.17 -16.46
C MET A 192 -17.21 6.39 -16.70
N PHE A 193 -18.33 6.50 -15.98
CA PHE A 193 -19.24 7.63 -16.10
C PHE A 193 -18.84 8.88 -15.29
N PHE A 194 -18.06 8.73 -14.23
CA PHE A 194 -17.79 9.83 -13.30
C PHE A 194 -16.34 10.29 -13.25
N ILE A 195 -15.41 9.57 -13.89
CA ILE A 195 -13.99 9.95 -13.95
C ILE A 195 -13.72 10.88 -15.14
N ALA A 196 -12.69 11.72 -15.01
CA ALA A 196 -12.15 12.50 -16.12
C ALA A 196 -10.63 12.67 -15.91
N ASP A 197 -9.92 13.00 -16.98
CA ASP A 197 -8.49 13.33 -16.95
C ASP A 197 -8.29 14.86 -17.01
N LEU A 198 -7.15 15.34 -16.58
CA LEU A 198 -6.77 16.72 -16.87
C LEU A 198 -6.28 16.82 -18.33
N SER A 199 -6.68 17.87 -19.06
CA SER A 199 -6.11 18.11 -20.40
C SER A 199 -4.58 18.25 -20.30
N PRO A 200 -3.82 17.87 -21.34
CA PRO A 200 -2.35 17.95 -21.31
C PRO A 200 -1.86 19.37 -20.98
N GLN A 201 -2.55 20.40 -21.49
CA GLN A 201 -2.19 21.79 -21.21
C GLN A 201 -2.47 22.17 -19.74
N LEU A 202 -3.60 21.72 -19.19
CA LEU A 202 -3.95 21.98 -17.79
C LEU A 202 -2.98 21.24 -16.85
N ARG A 203 -2.64 19.99 -17.17
CA ARG A 203 -1.66 19.21 -16.40
C ARG A 203 -0.28 19.88 -16.42
N ALA A 204 0.19 20.36 -17.57
CA ALA A 204 1.44 21.10 -17.67
C ALA A 204 1.43 22.35 -16.78
N ARG A 205 0.33 23.13 -16.78
CA ARG A 205 0.18 24.33 -15.92
C ARG A 205 0.21 23.97 -14.44
N VAL A 206 -0.45 22.88 -14.01
CA VAL A 206 -0.44 22.42 -12.62
C VAL A 206 0.99 22.05 -12.20
N ILE A 207 1.72 21.32 -13.03
CA ILE A 207 3.11 20.93 -12.77
C ILE A 207 4.02 22.17 -12.69
N THR A 208 3.89 23.13 -13.62
CA THR A 208 4.68 24.36 -13.62
C THR A 208 4.39 25.21 -12.40
N SER A 209 3.11 25.43 -12.05
CA SER A 209 2.74 26.20 -10.86
C SER A 209 3.23 25.54 -9.56
N GLU A 210 3.30 24.21 -9.50
CA GLU A 210 3.87 23.48 -8.37
C GLU A 210 5.40 23.63 -8.28
N SER A 211 6.10 23.66 -9.41
CA SER A 211 7.55 23.90 -9.44
C SER A 211 7.90 25.33 -9.09
N ASP A 212 7.10 26.30 -9.57
CA ASP A 212 7.29 27.72 -9.26
C ASP A 212 7.02 28.02 -7.78
N MET A 213 6.00 27.41 -7.19
CA MET A 213 5.74 27.53 -5.75
C MET A 213 6.87 26.87 -4.93
N ALA A 214 7.39 25.72 -5.36
CA ALA A 214 8.52 25.09 -4.71
C ALA A 214 9.80 25.93 -4.78
N ALA A 215 10.01 26.63 -5.89
CA ALA A 215 11.13 27.56 -6.05
C ALA A 215 10.96 28.84 -5.21
N ALA A 216 9.72 29.31 -5.03
CA ALA A 216 9.41 30.50 -4.23
C ALA A 216 9.48 30.25 -2.72
N ASP A 217 9.14 29.06 -2.26
CA ASP A 217 9.28 28.63 -0.85
C ASP A 217 10.75 28.30 -0.48
N GLY A 218 11.61 28.14 -1.46
CA GLY A 218 13.02 27.82 -1.29
C GLY A 218 13.90 29.06 -1.15
N ASP A 219 13.88 29.68 0.02
CA ASP A 219 14.92 30.64 0.44
C ASP A 219 16.21 29.89 0.81
N GLY A 220 16.80 29.31 -0.20
CA GLY A 220 18.00 28.48 -0.18
C GLY A 220 17.96 27.50 -1.33
N ALA A 221 18.18 27.99 -2.57
CA ALA A 221 18.36 27.13 -3.72
C ALA A 221 19.46 26.12 -3.40
N VAL A 222 19.08 24.90 -3.03
CA VAL A 222 20.01 23.78 -2.92
C VAL A 222 20.66 23.69 -4.29
N ASP A 223 21.97 23.86 -4.36
CA ASP A 223 22.69 23.67 -5.62
C ASP A 223 22.57 22.21 -6.04
N LEU A 224 21.54 21.93 -6.83
CA LEU A 224 21.17 20.58 -7.28
C LEU A 224 22.27 19.93 -8.09
N ARG A 225 23.24 20.73 -8.62
CA ARG A 225 24.38 20.23 -9.37
C ARG A 225 25.47 19.67 -8.44
N ALA A 226 25.60 20.22 -7.23
CA ALA A 226 26.53 19.76 -6.21
C ALA A 226 25.90 18.72 -5.25
N ALA A 227 24.58 18.56 -5.24
CA ALA A 227 23.90 17.66 -4.33
C ALA A 227 24.12 16.18 -4.68
N ARG A 228 24.41 15.38 -3.65
CA ARG A 228 24.57 13.93 -3.77
C ARG A 228 23.25 13.26 -4.13
N GLY A 229 23.27 12.13 -4.86
CA GLY A 229 22.08 11.31 -5.10
C GLY A 229 21.47 10.76 -3.81
N LEU A 230 20.20 10.35 -3.83
CA LEU A 230 19.49 9.79 -2.67
C LEU A 230 20.24 8.66 -1.97
N THR A 231 20.94 7.83 -2.76
CA THR A 231 21.71 6.68 -2.25
C THR A 231 22.90 7.06 -1.34
N ALA A 232 23.29 8.33 -1.31
CA ALA A 232 24.34 8.83 -0.42
C ALA A 232 23.84 9.12 1.02
N TYR A 233 22.53 9.16 1.22
CA TYR A 233 21.93 9.51 2.51
C TYR A 233 21.56 8.26 3.31
N ARG A 234 22.06 8.16 4.54
CA ARG A 234 21.74 7.04 5.45
C ARG A 234 20.25 6.97 5.80
N VAL A 235 19.58 8.11 5.90
CA VAL A 235 18.14 8.20 6.18
C VAL A 235 17.32 7.52 5.10
N PHE A 236 17.68 7.69 3.82
CA PHE A 236 17.01 7.01 2.71
C PHE A 236 17.08 5.48 2.85
N TRP A 237 18.26 4.93 3.12
CA TRP A 237 18.43 3.49 3.30
C TRP A 237 17.78 2.97 4.58
N ALA A 238 17.78 3.76 5.65
CA ALA A 238 17.08 3.42 6.88
C ALA A 238 15.56 3.27 6.65
N HIS A 239 14.95 4.21 5.90
CA HIS A 239 13.55 4.10 5.52
C HIS A 239 13.27 2.86 4.68
N LEU A 240 14.05 2.63 3.61
CA LEU A 240 13.83 1.49 2.72
C LEU A 240 14.02 0.16 3.46
N ALA A 241 15.13 -0.01 4.15
CA ALA A 241 15.42 -1.25 4.88
C ALA A 241 14.42 -1.47 6.02
N GLY A 242 14.19 -0.44 6.84
CA GLY A 242 13.30 -0.53 7.98
C GLY A 242 11.88 -0.93 7.58
N ILE A 243 11.28 -0.18 6.67
CA ILE A 243 9.89 -0.46 6.27
C ILE A 243 9.76 -1.79 5.52
N THR A 244 10.77 -2.17 4.72
CA THR A 244 10.77 -3.46 4.02
C THR A 244 10.76 -4.61 5.02
N LEU A 245 11.55 -4.53 6.10
CA LEU A 245 11.53 -5.50 7.18
C LEU A 245 10.17 -5.53 7.90
N TRP A 246 9.63 -4.36 8.23
CA TRP A 246 8.32 -4.26 8.89
C TRP A 246 7.20 -4.84 8.02
N LEU A 247 7.23 -4.63 6.71
CA LEU A 247 6.21 -5.10 5.77
C LEU A 247 6.17 -6.63 5.62
N VAL A 248 7.19 -7.38 6.06
CA VAL A 248 7.20 -8.86 5.97
C VAL A 248 5.97 -9.46 6.66
N TRP A 249 5.67 -9.05 7.90
CA TRP A 249 4.50 -9.58 8.61
C TRP A 249 3.18 -9.08 8.04
N TYR A 250 3.12 -7.82 7.58
CA TYR A 250 1.93 -7.25 6.93
C TYR A 250 1.55 -8.07 5.68
N TRP A 251 2.51 -8.30 4.78
CA TRP A 251 2.26 -9.06 3.56
C TRP A 251 2.01 -10.55 3.84
N THR A 252 2.60 -11.10 4.90
CA THR A 252 2.26 -12.45 5.36
C THR A 252 0.79 -12.55 5.74
N MET A 253 0.28 -11.60 6.53
CA MET A 253 -1.13 -11.57 6.92
C MET A 253 -2.04 -11.30 5.71
N GLN A 254 -1.62 -10.45 4.78
CA GLN A 254 -2.41 -10.13 3.60
C GLN A 254 -2.55 -11.32 2.65
N ILE A 255 -1.46 -12.03 2.37
CA ILE A 255 -1.46 -13.11 1.38
C ILE A 255 -1.91 -14.44 2.00
N PHE A 256 -1.37 -14.76 3.16
CA PHE A 256 -1.51 -16.07 3.79
C PHE A 256 -2.30 -16.08 5.11
N GLY A 257 -2.77 -14.92 5.60
CA GLY A 257 -3.49 -14.82 6.88
C GLY A 257 -4.61 -15.85 7.03
N PRO A 258 -5.57 -15.94 6.11
CA PRO A 258 -6.63 -16.95 6.17
C PRO A 258 -6.08 -18.39 6.13
N THR A 259 -5.11 -18.66 5.24
CA THR A 259 -4.47 -19.98 5.11
C THR A 259 -3.74 -20.38 6.38
N LEU A 260 -3.01 -19.44 6.98
CA LEU A 260 -2.34 -19.64 8.27
C LEU A 260 -3.36 -19.99 9.37
N LEU A 261 -4.47 -19.25 9.45
CA LEU A 261 -5.51 -19.49 10.44
C LEU A 261 -6.20 -20.86 10.24
N VAL A 262 -6.42 -21.27 8.99
CA VAL A 262 -6.96 -22.60 8.68
C VAL A 262 -5.97 -23.71 9.07
N GLN A 263 -4.72 -23.60 8.62
CA GLN A 263 -3.72 -24.66 8.79
C GLN A 263 -3.20 -24.78 10.22
N THR A 264 -3.10 -23.66 10.95
CA THR A 264 -2.55 -23.66 12.32
C THR A 264 -3.61 -23.93 13.39
N PHE A 265 -4.81 -23.37 13.21
CA PHE A 265 -5.85 -23.42 14.24
C PHE A 265 -7.06 -24.26 13.85
N GLY A 266 -7.04 -24.90 12.68
CA GLY A 266 -8.14 -25.76 12.23
C GLY A 266 -9.45 -25.02 11.96
N LEU A 267 -9.40 -23.70 11.69
CA LEU A 267 -10.58 -22.92 11.37
C LEU A 267 -11.10 -23.30 9.99
N THR A 268 -12.42 -23.19 9.81
CA THR A 268 -12.99 -23.19 8.46
C THR A 268 -12.56 -21.93 7.70
N ALA A 269 -12.48 -21.99 6.37
CA ALA A 269 -12.12 -20.86 5.53
C ALA A 269 -12.99 -19.62 5.81
N SER A 270 -14.29 -19.81 6.04
CA SER A 270 -15.25 -18.74 6.41
C SER A 270 -14.89 -18.09 7.76
N ARG A 271 -14.59 -18.86 8.79
CA ARG A 271 -14.20 -18.31 10.10
C ARG A 271 -12.87 -17.59 10.03
N ALA A 272 -11.90 -18.15 9.31
CA ALA A 272 -10.62 -17.51 9.07
C ALA A 272 -10.78 -16.17 8.32
N ALA A 273 -11.63 -16.14 7.30
CA ALA A 273 -11.98 -14.92 6.58
C ALA A 273 -12.64 -13.88 7.51
N SER A 274 -13.58 -14.29 8.37
CA SER A 274 -14.23 -13.39 9.34
C SER A 274 -13.23 -12.79 10.33
N VAL A 275 -12.27 -13.56 10.83
CA VAL A 275 -11.19 -13.07 11.71
C VAL A 275 -10.33 -12.04 10.96
N MET A 276 -9.97 -12.32 9.70
CA MET A 276 -9.22 -11.37 8.88
C MET A 276 -10.02 -10.11 8.53
N ALA A 277 -11.35 -10.22 8.38
CA ALA A 277 -12.20 -9.04 8.20
C ALA A 277 -12.11 -8.08 9.38
N VAL A 278 -12.00 -8.60 10.62
CA VAL A 278 -11.76 -7.77 11.81
C VAL A 278 -10.41 -7.06 11.73
N ASN A 279 -9.35 -7.75 11.31
CA ASN A 279 -8.02 -7.13 11.09
C ASN A 279 -8.13 -5.92 10.16
N TRP A 280 -8.75 -6.10 8.99
CA TRP A 280 -8.87 -5.05 7.99
C TRP A 280 -9.82 -3.92 8.42
N ALA A 281 -10.89 -4.23 9.15
CA ALA A 281 -11.80 -3.23 9.72
C ALA A 281 -11.05 -2.31 10.70
N PHE A 282 -10.31 -2.88 11.64
CA PHE A 282 -9.50 -2.10 12.59
C PHE A 282 -8.38 -1.33 11.89
N THR A 283 -7.80 -1.88 10.84
CA THR A 283 -6.84 -1.15 10.00
C THR A 283 -7.48 0.09 9.37
N LEU A 284 -8.65 -0.04 8.71
CA LEU A 284 -9.36 1.07 8.07
C LEU A 284 -9.71 2.17 9.07
N LEU A 285 -10.27 1.81 10.22
CA LEU A 285 -10.65 2.75 11.26
C LEU A 285 -9.42 3.48 11.84
N THR A 286 -8.35 2.73 12.10
CA THR A 286 -7.16 3.29 12.71
C THR A 286 -6.37 4.17 11.75
N LEU A 287 -6.42 3.94 10.41
CA LEU A 287 -5.78 4.84 9.43
C LEU A 287 -6.22 6.30 9.61
N ILE A 288 -7.52 6.52 9.82
CA ILE A 288 -8.06 7.87 10.06
C ILE A 288 -7.57 8.42 11.40
N VAL A 289 -7.66 7.60 12.45
CA VAL A 289 -7.31 8.02 13.81
C VAL A 289 -5.81 8.29 13.93
N ALA A 290 -4.96 7.38 13.44
CA ALA A 290 -3.52 7.49 13.51
C ALA A 290 -2.99 8.67 12.68
N GLY A 291 -3.54 8.89 11.48
CA GLY A 291 -3.20 10.05 10.65
C GLY A 291 -3.51 11.36 11.39
N ARG A 292 -4.75 11.52 11.88
CA ARG A 292 -5.16 12.71 12.63
C ARG A 292 -4.37 12.91 13.93
N LEU A 293 -4.11 11.83 14.66
CA LEU A 293 -3.32 11.88 15.91
C LEU A 293 -1.89 12.33 15.61
N SER A 294 -1.27 11.75 14.60
CA SER A 294 0.07 12.10 14.15
C SER A 294 0.17 13.58 13.71
N ASP A 295 -0.85 14.07 12.99
CA ASP A 295 -0.92 15.49 12.58
C ASP A 295 -1.13 16.43 13.77
N ARG A 296 -1.98 16.08 14.75
CA ARG A 296 -2.20 16.86 15.97
C ARG A 296 -0.97 16.92 16.88
N LEU A 297 -0.28 15.80 17.00
CA LEU A 297 0.97 15.72 17.79
C LEU A 297 2.12 16.45 17.11
N GLN A 298 2.02 16.70 15.78
CA GLN A 298 3.13 17.21 14.96
C GLN A 298 4.43 16.42 15.17
N ALA A 299 4.29 15.13 15.46
CA ALA A 299 5.38 14.20 15.70
C ALA A 299 4.98 12.82 15.17
N ARG A 300 5.66 12.34 14.11
CA ARG A 300 5.34 11.07 13.44
C ARG A 300 5.88 9.87 14.21
N LYS A 301 7.13 9.96 14.67
CA LYS A 301 7.87 8.85 15.32
C LYS A 301 7.17 8.22 16.53
N PRO A 302 6.57 8.96 17.47
CA PRO A 302 5.90 8.34 18.62
C PRO A 302 4.73 7.44 18.21
N VAL A 303 3.94 7.85 17.20
CA VAL A 303 2.80 7.07 16.72
C VAL A 303 3.29 5.80 16.00
N ILE A 304 4.34 5.93 15.15
CA ILE A 304 5.00 4.80 14.50
C ILE A 304 5.53 3.80 15.53
N LEU A 305 6.20 4.30 16.60
CA LEU A 305 6.76 3.46 17.64
C LEU A 305 5.68 2.66 18.38
N VAL A 306 4.59 3.30 18.78
CA VAL A 306 3.45 2.63 19.45
C VAL A 306 2.84 1.57 18.52
N GLY A 307 2.65 1.89 17.23
CA GLY A 307 2.18 0.93 16.25
C GLY A 307 3.14 -0.25 16.06
N ALA A 308 4.44 0.00 15.93
CA ALA A 308 5.45 -1.04 15.77
C ALA A 308 5.51 -1.98 16.99
N ILE A 309 5.50 -1.42 18.21
CA ILE A 309 5.44 -2.23 19.44
C ILE A 309 4.15 -3.03 19.50
N GLY A 310 2.99 -2.44 19.16
CA GLY A 310 1.72 -3.15 19.06
C GLY A 310 1.77 -4.31 18.06
N GLY A 311 2.45 -4.11 16.93
CA GLY A 311 2.68 -5.17 15.94
C GLY A 311 3.55 -6.30 16.48
N ILE A 312 4.65 -5.97 17.18
CA ILE A 312 5.52 -6.97 17.83
C ILE A 312 4.72 -7.77 18.87
N VAL A 313 3.99 -7.11 19.75
CA VAL A 313 3.15 -7.75 20.77
C VAL A 313 2.10 -8.66 20.12
N GLY A 314 1.38 -8.16 19.11
CA GLY A 314 0.38 -8.95 18.40
C GLY A 314 0.97 -10.18 17.72
N MET A 315 2.14 -10.06 17.08
CA MET A 315 2.83 -11.18 16.44
C MET A 315 3.35 -12.20 17.46
N VAL A 316 3.91 -11.76 18.59
CA VAL A 316 4.33 -12.65 19.69
C VAL A 316 3.13 -13.41 20.25
N LEU A 317 2.01 -12.72 20.50
CA LEU A 317 0.78 -13.38 20.93
C LEU A 317 0.29 -14.43 19.92
N LEU A 318 0.35 -14.11 18.62
CA LEU A 318 -0.05 -15.06 17.57
C LEU A 318 0.86 -16.30 17.55
N VAL A 319 2.19 -16.13 17.73
CA VAL A 319 3.14 -17.24 17.87
C VAL A 319 2.81 -18.10 19.09
N MET A 320 2.60 -17.48 20.25
CA MET A 320 2.26 -18.20 21.48
C MET A 320 0.96 -19.01 21.34
N LEU A 321 -0.05 -18.43 20.67
CA LEU A 321 -1.30 -19.14 20.39
C LEU A 321 -1.06 -20.32 19.43
N ALA A 322 -0.23 -20.13 18.39
CA ALA A 322 0.12 -21.17 17.43
C ALA A 322 0.86 -22.34 18.11
N ASP A 323 1.81 -22.05 18.97
CA ASP A 323 2.60 -23.07 19.68
C ASP A 323 1.78 -23.80 20.76
N SER A 324 0.79 -23.11 21.37
CA SER A 324 -0.08 -23.73 22.38
C SER A 324 -1.03 -24.77 21.80
N GLY A 325 -1.32 -24.72 20.49
CA GLY A 325 -2.32 -25.54 19.82
C GLY A 325 -3.76 -25.35 20.33
N ARG A 326 -3.99 -24.37 21.21
CA ARG A 326 -5.28 -24.10 21.87
C ARG A 326 -5.61 -22.60 21.80
N ALA A 327 -6.20 -22.15 20.70
CA ALA A 327 -6.66 -20.79 20.56
C ALA A 327 -8.18 -20.74 20.42
N SER A 328 -8.85 -19.93 21.23
CA SER A 328 -10.25 -19.62 21.01
C SER A 328 -10.40 -18.62 19.86
N VAL A 329 -11.54 -18.66 19.17
CA VAL A 329 -11.84 -17.68 18.10
C VAL A 329 -11.81 -16.25 18.63
N ALA A 330 -12.25 -16.03 19.89
CA ALA A 330 -12.21 -14.71 20.51
C ALA A 330 -10.77 -14.19 20.70
N GLN A 331 -9.84 -15.03 21.09
CA GLN A 331 -8.41 -14.67 21.21
C GLN A 331 -7.84 -14.30 19.83
N LEU A 332 -8.15 -15.10 18.79
CA LEU A 332 -7.70 -14.81 17.42
C LEU A 332 -8.29 -13.48 16.90
N ILE A 333 -9.56 -13.19 17.17
CA ILE A 333 -10.19 -11.91 16.87
C ILE A 333 -9.45 -10.77 17.58
N GLY A 334 -9.19 -10.88 18.88
CA GLY A 334 -8.49 -9.86 19.66
C GLY A 334 -7.08 -9.58 19.15
N VAL A 335 -6.30 -10.63 18.86
CA VAL A 335 -4.95 -10.49 18.30
C VAL A 335 -5.00 -9.86 16.90
N ASN A 336 -5.93 -10.26 16.03
CA ASN A 336 -6.06 -9.69 14.70
C ASN A 336 -6.57 -8.24 14.74
N ALA A 337 -7.42 -7.87 15.68
CA ALA A 337 -7.79 -6.47 15.91
C ALA A 337 -6.57 -5.62 16.31
N LEU A 338 -5.74 -6.12 17.26
CA LEU A 338 -4.49 -5.46 17.65
C LEU A 338 -3.53 -5.29 16.46
N LEU A 339 -3.35 -6.35 15.67
CA LEU A 339 -2.53 -6.30 14.46
C LEU A 339 -3.06 -5.28 13.46
N GLY A 340 -4.38 -5.19 13.25
CA GLY A 340 -5.00 -4.19 12.39
C GLY A 340 -4.74 -2.76 12.86
N VAL A 341 -4.85 -2.49 14.16
CA VAL A 341 -4.47 -1.20 14.76
C VAL A 341 -2.98 -0.90 14.53
N ALA A 342 -2.12 -1.88 14.77
CA ALA A 342 -0.68 -1.76 14.62
C ALA A 342 -0.26 -1.44 13.18
N ILE A 343 -0.88 -2.08 12.17
CA ILE A 343 -0.65 -1.79 10.76
C ILE A 343 -0.87 -0.30 10.47
N ALA A 344 -2.03 0.21 10.79
CA ALA A 344 -2.39 1.57 10.45
C ALA A 344 -1.61 2.61 11.26
N ALA A 345 -1.38 2.36 12.56
CA ALA A 345 -0.63 3.26 13.43
C ALA A 345 0.84 3.38 13.03
N THR A 346 1.41 2.35 12.40
CA THR A 346 2.79 2.39 11.89
C THR A 346 2.83 2.98 10.48
N TYR A 347 2.05 2.42 9.56
CA TYR A 347 2.23 2.64 8.14
C TYR A 347 1.81 4.04 7.68
N ALA A 348 0.66 4.55 8.13
CA ALA A 348 0.19 5.86 7.70
C ALA A 348 1.09 7.03 8.13
N PRO A 349 1.52 7.14 9.42
CA PRO A 349 2.48 8.16 9.82
C PRO A 349 3.87 7.97 9.20
N TRP A 350 4.27 6.70 8.94
CA TRP A 350 5.54 6.42 8.26
C TRP A 350 5.54 6.96 6.81
N MET A 351 4.46 6.77 6.05
CA MET A 351 4.35 7.30 4.69
C MET A 351 4.52 8.83 4.67
N ALA A 352 3.90 9.52 5.62
CA ALA A 352 4.03 10.97 5.75
C ALA A 352 5.49 11.36 6.09
N LEU A 353 6.09 10.69 7.07
CA LEU A 353 7.48 10.93 7.47
C LEU A 353 8.47 10.66 6.32
N PHE A 354 8.27 9.57 5.60
CA PHE A 354 9.11 9.25 4.43
C PHE A 354 9.02 10.35 3.36
N SER A 355 7.82 10.84 3.08
CA SER A 355 7.64 11.94 2.13
C SER A 355 8.32 13.22 2.61
N GLU A 356 8.14 13.57 3.89
CA GLU A 356 8.76 14.75 4.52
C GLU A 356 10.30 14.66 4.48
N ASP A 357 10.87 13.53 4.91
CA ASP A 357 12.33 13.31 4.91
C ASP A 357 12.93 13.34 3.49
N MET A 358 12.23 12.79 2.50
CA MET A 358 12.70 12.82 1.10
C MET A 358 12.58 14.22 0.49
N GLU A 359 11.58 14.99 0.88
CA GLU A 359 11.43 16.40 0.47
C GLU A 359 12.54 17.27 1.06
N ASP A 360 12.89 17.06 2.34
CA ASP A 360 13.98 17.76 3.01
C ASP A 360 15.36 17.42 2.42
N LEU A 361 15.57 16.18 1.96
CA LEU A 361 16.84 15.74 1.40
C LEU A 361 17.00 16.13 -0.07
N ARG A 362 15.99 15.81 -0.91
CA ARG A 362 16.02 16.00 -2.36
C ARG A 362 14.60 16.10 -2.91
N PRO A 363 14.01 17.28 -2.90
CA PRO A 363 12.64 17.51 -3.37
C PRO A 363 12.44 17.13 -4.86
N ASP A 364 13.48 17.24 -5.67
CA ASP A 364 13.51 16.86 -7.09
C ASP A 364 13.50 15.34 -7.33
N LEU A 365 13.86 14.53 -6.34
CA LEU A 365 13.96 13.06 -6.45
C LEU A 365 12.85 12.31 -5.70
N GLN A 366 11.78 12.97 -5.30
CA GLN A 366 10.63 12.36 -4.61
C GLN A 366 10.07 11.15 -5.38
N ALA A 367 9.84 11.30 -6.68
CA ALA A 367 9.33 10.19 -7.50
C ALA A 367 10.30 8.99 -7.54
N THR A 368 11.60 9.27 -7.54
CA THR A 368 12.65 8.23 -7.49
C THR A 368 12.64 7.51 -6.14
N ALA A 369 12.47 8.25 -5.03
CA ALA A 369 12.37 7.67 -3.70
C ALA A 369 11.17 6.72 -3.58
N TRP A 370 9.98 7.13 -4.03
CA TRP A 370 8.79 6.30 -4.06
C TRP A 370 8.92 5.11 -5.01
N GLY A 371 9.62 5.28 -6.13
CA GLY A 371 9.97 4.19 -7.06
C GLY A 371 10.86 3.13 -6.42
N ALA A 372 11.88 3.55 -5.68
CA ALA A 372 12.77 2.66 -4.94
C ALA A 372 12.01 1.90 -3.82
N PHE A 373 11.15 2.59 -3.09
CA PHE A 373 10.25 1.95 -2.13
C PHE A 373 9.36 0.91 -2.81
N GLY A 374 8.70 1.25 -3.92
CA GLY A 374 7.86 0.30 -4.66
C GLY A 374 8.60 -0.93 -5.16
N LEU A 375 9.87 -0.78 -5.56
CA LEU A 375 10.72 -1.91 -5.94
C LEU A 375 11.07 -2.78 -4.72
N SER A 376 11.48 -2.19 -3.61
CA SER A 376 11.83 -2.93 -2.39
C SER A 376 10.62 -3.71 -1.84
N VAL A 377 9.42 -3.13 -1.90
CA VAL A 377 8.17 -3.83 -1.53
C VAL A 377 7.92 -5.05 -2.43
N ARG A 378 8.08 -4.93 -3.74
CA ARG A 378 7.88 -6.06 -4.65
C ARG A 378 8.88 -7.19 -4.41
N LEU A 379 10.15 -6.86 -4.20
CA LEU A 379 11.16 -7.84 -3.86
C LEU A 379 10.82 -8.56 -2.53
N MET A 380 10.38 -7.83 -1.54
CA MET A 380 9.95 -8.39 -0.26
C MET A 380 8.69 -9.28 -0.42
N ILE A 381 7.70 -8.89 -1.25
CA ILE A 381 6.53 -9.73 -1.53
C ILE A 381 6.95 -11.06 -2.14
N VAL A 382 7.93 -11.07 -3.06
CA VAL A 382 8.49 -12.32 -3.62
C VAL A 382 9.12 -13.16 -2.52
N VAL A 383 9.88 -12.55 -1.59
CA VAL A 383 10.46 -13.25 -0.45
C VAL A 383 9.37 -13.88 0.44
N VAL A 384 8.28 -13.16 0.71
CA VAL A 384 7.14 -13.69 1.49
C VAL A 384 6.46 -14.83 0.74
N LEU A 385 6.17 -14.66 -0.55
CA LEU A 385 5.49 -15.66 -1.38
C LEU A 385 6.26 -16.98 -1.50
N VAL A 386 7.57 -16.92 -1.59
CA VAL A 386 8.43 -18.11 -1.73
C VAL A 386 8.88 -18.64 -0.36
N GLY A 387 9.31 -17.75 0.52
CA GLY A 387 9.92 -18.11 1.80
C GLY A 387 8.91 -18.66 2.82
N SER A 388 7.75 -18.01 2.94
CA SER A 388 6.77 -18.44 3.95
C SER A 388 6.23 -19.85 3.72
N PRO A 389 5.86 -20.29 2.49
CA PRO A 389 5.43 -21.67 2.26
C PRO A 389 6.54 -22.69 2.44
N VAL A 390 7.79 -22.33 2.11
CA VAL A 390 8.94 -23.23 2.30
C VAL A 390 9.20 -23.47 3.79
N VAL A 391 9.19 -22.41 4.59
CA VAL A 391 9.38 -22.51 6.05
C VAL A 391 8.19 -23.18 6.71
N ALA A 392 6.96 -22.83 6.33
CA ALA A 392 5.74 -23.39 6.89
C ALA A 392 5.55 -24.90 6.58
N ALA A 393 6.10 -25.39 5.47
CA ALA A 393 6.08 -26.83 5.16
C ALA A 393 7.03 -27.67 6.04
N GLY A 394 7.90 -27.04 6.85
CA GLY A 394 8.72 -27.72 7.85
C GLY A 394 7.88 -28.20 9.04
N GLY A 395 8.43 -29.14 9.84
CA GLY A 395 7.71 -29.80 10.94
C GLY A 395 7.16 -28.89 12.06
N THR A 396 7.42 -27.59 12.04
CA THR A 396 6.91 -26.59 13.00
C THR A 396 5.82 -25.69 12.42
N GLY A 397 5.37 -25.96 11.19
CA GLY A 397 4.32 -25.19 10.55
C GLY A 397 4.64 -23.69 10.45
N TRP A 398 3.63 -22.84 10.66
CA TRP A 398 3.74 -21.40 10.53
C TRP A 398 4.51 -20.70 11.64
N SER A 399 4.69 -21.32 12.83
CA SER A 399 5.33 -20.65 13.99
C SER A 399 6.72 -20.13 13.68
N ARG A 400 7.54 -20.88 12.97
CA ARG A 400 8.90 -20.43 12.57
C ARG A 400 8.86 -19.20 11.66
N TRP A 401 7.94 -19.18 10.68
CA TRP A 401 7.81 -18.04 9.81
C TRP A 401 7.31 -16.81 10.56
N LEU A 402 6.35 -16.97 11.46
CA LEU A 402 5.86 -15.89 12.31
C LEU A 402 6.97 -15.34 13.22
N LEU A 403 7.85 -16.17 13.75
CA LEU A 403 9.04 -15.72 14.50
C LEU A 403 10.00 -14.90 13.63
N ILE A 404 10.27 -15.35 12.39
CA ILE A 404 11.09 -14.59 11.43
C ILE A 404 10.45 -13.22 11.15
N ALA A 405 9.14 -13.18 10.87
CA ALA A 405 8.42 -11.96 10.62
C ALA A 405 8.40 -11.02 11.84
N THR A 406 8.30 -11.59 13.06
CA THR A 406 8.40 -10.84 14.32
C THR A 406 9.80 -10.25 14.49
N LEU A 407 10.85 -11.02 14.22
CA LEU A 407 12.23 -10.53 14.27
C LEU A 407 12.45 -9.37 13.26
N CYS A 408 11.92 -9.50 12.05
CA CYS A 408 11.96 -8.41 11.07
C CYS A 408 11.28 -7.14 11.60
N ASN A 409 10.15 -7.28 12.31
CA ASN A 409 9.46 -6.16 12.93
C ASN A 409 10.28 -5.56 14.09
N VAL A 410 10.98 -6.37 14.89
CA VAL A 410 11.92 -5.88 15.93
C VAL A 410 13.08 -5.11 15.29
N LEU A 411 13.64 -5.61 14.20
CA LEU A 411 14.74 -4.95 13.47
C LEU A 411 14.31 -3.63 12.78
N PHE A 412 13.02 -3.37 12.64
CA PHE A 412 12.51 -2.07 12.23
C PHE A 412 12.77 -0.97 13.28
N LEU A 413 12.76 -1.29 14.57
CA LEU A 413 12.92 -0.31 15.65
C LEU A 413 14.23 0.48 15.56
N PRO A 414 15.42 -0.13 15.40
CA PRO A 414 16.66 0.62 15.19
C PRO A 414 16.59 1.57 13.98
N ALA A 415 15.98 1.14 12.87
CA ALA A 415 15.82 1.98 11.69
C ALA A 415 14.96 3.21 11.96
N LEU A 416 13.90 3.08 12.79
CA LEU A 416 13.03 4.20 13.18
C LEU A 416 13.82 5.32 13.88
N PHE A 417 14.84 5.01 14.67
CA PHE A 417 15.69 6.02 15.33
C PHE A 417 16.57 6.76 14.31
N MET A 418 16.86 6.15 13.16
CA MET A 418 17.67 6.75 12.09
C MET A 418 16.84 7.62 11.13
N PHE A 419 15.50 7.57 11.15
CA PHE A 419 14.64 8.43 10.33
C PHE A 419 14.80 9.89 10.73
N GLY A 420 14.48 10.81 9.84
CA GLY A 420 14.37 12.24 10.12
C GLY A 420 13.20 12.56 11.03
N GLY A 421 12.90 13.83 11.18
CA GLY A 421 11.80 14.31 12.02
C GLY A 421 12.02 14.19 13.53
N GLY A 422 11.22 14.93 14.28
CA GLY A 422 11.31 15.03 15.73
C GLY A 422 10.50 13.99 16.49
N TRP A 423 10.95 13.64 17.71
CA TRP A 423 10.20 12.84 18.67
C TRP A 423 9.17 13.66 19.47
N ARG A 424 9.31 14.98 19.49
CA ARG A 424 8.45 15.90 20.22
C ARG A 424 8.01 17.02 19.31
N ARG A 425 6.85 17.59 19.61
CA ARG A 425 6.34 18.80 18.95
C ARG A 425 7.38 19.91 19.07
N VAL A 426 7.78 20.48 17.94
CA VAL A 426 8.59 21.72 17.95
C VAL A 426 7.67 22.86 18.39
N SER A 427 7.95 23.47 19.54
CA SER A 427 7.14 24.59 19.99
C SER A 427 7.30 25.74 18.98
N PRO A 428 6.25 26.54 18.73
CA PRO A 428 6.35 27.72 17.85
C PRO A 428 7.47 28.70 18.28
N ALA A 429 7.80 28.75 19.56
CA ALA A 429 8.90 29.54 20.07
C ALA A 429 10.28 28.98 19.67
N THR A 430 10.44 27.66 19.69
CA THR A 430 11.69 26.98 19.28
C THR A 430 11.89 27.06 17.78
N ALA A 431 10.82 26.98 16.99
CA ALA A 431 10.86 27.16 15.53
C ALA A 431 11.29 28.59 15.17
N LYS A 432 10.72 29.61 15.82
CA LYS A 432 11.14 31.02 15.64
C LYS A 432 12.59 31.26 16.06
N GLN A 433 13.05 30.61 17.13
CA GLN A 433 14.46 30.71 17.57
C GLN A 433 15.42 30.00 16.62
N ALA A 434 15.02 28.86 16.04
CA ALA A 434 15.82 28.15 15.03
C ALA A 434 15.98 29.01 13.78
N VAL A 435 14.88 29.59 13.26
CA VAL A 435 14.89 30.51 12.11
C VAL A 435 15.73 31.74 12.39
N ALA A 436 15.57 32.38 13.57
CA ALA A 436 16.38 33.54 13.98
C ALA A 436 17.88 33.20 14.11
N LYS A 437 18.20 32.01 14.62
CA LYS A 437 19.59 31.53 14.73
C LYS A 437 20.22 31.22 13.37
N GLN A 438 19.44 30.76 12.41
CA GLN A 438 19.86 30.51 11.04
C GLN A 438 20.08 31.83 10.30
N ALA A 439 19.16 32.79 10.40
CA ALA A 439 19.31 34.14 9.89
C ALA A 439 20.52 34.90 10.47
N GLY A 440 20.79 34.72 11.78
CA GLY A 440 21.97 35.31 12.45
C GLY A 440 23.30 34.66 12.03
N ARG A 441 23.31 33.40 11.57
CA ARG A 441 24.50 32.75 11.03
C ARG A 441 24.80 33.20 9.59
N THR A 442 23.80 33.38 8.74
CA THR A 442 23.98 33.93 7.40
C THR A 442 24.43 35.38 7.41
N ALA A 443 23.96 36.18 8.37
CA ALA A 443 24.41 37.57 8.53
C ALA A 443 25.87 37.70 9.06
N ARG A 444 26.38 36.71 9.79
CA ARG A 444 27.78 36.71 10.26
C ARG A 444 28.77 36.06 9.28
N GLY A 445 28.31 35.24 8.34
CA GLY A 445 29.14 34.62 7.29
C GLY A 445 29.39 35.49 6.07
N GLY A 446 28.68 36.62 5.91
CA GLY A 446 28.83 37.57 4.81
C GLY A 446 29.77 38.74 5.04
N GLY A 447 30.47 38.76 6.18
CA GLY A 447 31.26 39.92 6.64
C GLY A 447 32.80 39.79 6.63
N THR A 448 33.38 38.78 5.95
CA THR A 448 34.85 38.66 5.82
C THR A 448 35.23 38.40 4.37
N GLY A 449 35.25 39.45 3.59
CA GLY A 449 35.72 39.47 2.20
C GLY A 449 35.77 40.90 1.72
N GLY A 450 36.68 41.71 2.35
CA GLY A 450 37.12 42.99 1.84
C GLY A 450 38.61 42.93 1.51
#